data_24ba63371c2754ded40895cb0b425c64
#
_entry.id   24ba63371c2754ded40895cb0b425c64
#
_cell.length_a   1.000
_cell.length_b   1.000
_cell.length_c   1.000
_cell.angle_alpha   90.00
_cell.angle_beta   90.00
_cell.angle_gamma   90.00
#
_symmetry.space_group_name_H-M   'P 1'
#
loop_
_entity.id
_entity.type
_entity.pdbx_description
1 polymer ?
#
loop_
_entity_poly.entity_id
_entity_poly.type
_entity_poly.pdbx_seq_one_letter_code
_entity_poly.pdbx_strand_id
1 'polypeptide(L)'
;MLSIFDIYKIGVGPSSSHTNGPMIAGYHFTRLIESNLAKVVRIQVDLYGSLSLTGIGHHTDRATILGLLGNKPDTIKIASANKAMRKAIEEGMMSVDGRHEIEFNYKTDMLFHEENLPLHENGMTITALDAHGNQVGFETYYSIGGGFIATADELQNGSATAPVEVEFPFSSADEMLAQAEKNGMSLGGMILKNEQAFQDMEAINQRAEQIWRVMTRCMERGFETEGILDGGLNVTRRAPNLLKKLEANEAIENDPMEIMDWINLFAFAVSEENAAGGQVVTSPTNGAAGVIPAVLMYYHRFIKELDTKQLKDFLAVSGAIGILYKTNASISGAEVGCQGEVGLSSSMAAAGLTALRGGSNEQICIAAEIAMEHSLGMTCDPIGGLVQVPCIERNAMGAMKAINASRMALKRNSKCLISLDKVIETMYQTGKDMNKKYRETSLGGLALIHLAPPCE
;
A
#
# COMPACT_ATOMS: atom_id res chain seq x y z
N MET A 1 4.53 0.38 -20.25
CA MET A 1 3.98 1.24 -19.19
C MET A 1 3.30 0.37 -18.12
N LEU A 2 3.09 0.84 -16.88
CA LEU A 2 2.28 0.16 -15.86
C LEU A 2 0.80 0.51 -16.03
N SER A 3 -0.10 -0.41 -15.64
CA SER A 3 -1.52 -0.10 -15.47
C SER A 3 -1.73 0.78 -14.22
N ILE A 4 -2.73 1.67 -14.26
CA ILE A 4 -3.15 2.41 -13.07
C ILE A 4 -3.59 1.46 -11.94
N PHE A 5 -4.11 0.30 -12.29
CA PHE A 5 -4.56 -0.71 -11.31
C PHE A 5 -3.41 -1.51 -10.69
N ASP A 6 -2.18 -1.38 -11.20
CA ASP A 6 -0.99 -1.86 -10.50
C ASP A 6 -0.66 -1.02 -9.27
N ILE A 7 -1.11 0.24 -9.26
CA ILE A 7 -0.98 1.16 -8.12
C ILE A 7 -2.10 0.94 -7.09
N TYR A 8 -3.26 0.45 -7.54
CA TYR A 8 -4.44 0.17 -6.71
C TYR A 8 -4.69 -1.32 -6.58
N LYS A 9 -3.99 -1.96 -5.66
CA LYS A 9 -4.16 -3.40 -5.40
C LYS A 9 -5.11 -3.63 -4.22
N ILE A 10 -6.00 -4.60 -4.37
CA ILE A 10 -6.75 -5.12 -3.23
C ILE A 10 -5.83 -6.08 -2.49
N GLY A 11 -5.70 -5.88 -1.18
CA GLY A 11 -4.82 -6.67 -0.35
C GLY A 11 -5.28 -6.73 1.09
N VAL A 12 -4.42 -7.23 1.95
CA VAL A 12 -4.65 -7.31 3.40
C VAL A 12 -3.60 -6.51 4.16
N GLY A 13 -3.99 -5.98 5.31
CA GLY A 13 -3.06 -5.29 6.19
C GLY A 13 -2.07 -6.23 6.90
N PRO A 14 -1.08 -5.65 7.58
CA PRO A 14 -0.87 -4.22 7.73
C PRO A 14 0.03 -3.58 6.67
N SER A 15 0.85 -4.34 5.91
CA SER A 15 1.89 -3.80 5.03
C SER A 15 1.83 -4.38 3.62
N SER A 16 2.06 -3.54 2.60
CA SER A 16 2.17 -4.01 1.23
C SER A 16 3.49 -4.74 0.97
N SER A 17 4.61 -4.22 1.47
CA SER A 17 5.94 -4.83 1.31
C SER A 17 6.17 -6.03 2.24
N HIS A 18 5.71 -5.95 3.49
CA HIS A 18 5.98 -6.96 4.51
C HIS A 18 4.85 -7.98 4.69
N THR A 19 3.67 -7.75 4.16
CA THR A 19 2.53 -8.68 4.24
C THR A 19 2.13 -9.17 2.85
N ASN A 20 1.67 -8.27 1.95
CA ASN A 20 1.17 -8.69 0.64
C ASN A 20 2.29 -9.25 -0.25
N GLY A 21 3.48 -8.63 -0.28
CA GLY A 21 4.64 -9.14 -1.01
C GLY A 21 5.01 -10.56 -0.61
N PRO A 22 5.29 -10.85 0.66
CA PRO A 22 5.58 -12.20 1.15
C PRO A 22 4.45 -13.20 0.91
N MET A 23 3.17 -12.80 1.00
CA MET A 23 2.05 -13.67 0.64
C MET A 23 2.07 -14.02 -0.85
N ILE A 24 2.33 -13.06 -1.73
CA ILE A 24 2.45 -13.30 -3.16
C ILE A 24 3.66 -14.19 -3.47
N ALA A 25 4.79 -13.98 -2.78
CA ALA A 25 5.98 -14.82 -2.93
C ALA A 25 5.70 -16.28 -2.52
N GLY A 26 5.05 -16.50 -1.37
CA GLY A 26 4.63 -17.83 -0.94
C GLY A 26 3.68 -18.50 -1.94
N TYR A 27 2.68 -17.76 -2.44
CA TYR A 27 1.78 -18.27 -3.49
C TYR A 27 2.53 -18.57 -4.79
N HIS A 28 3.40 -17.68 -5.26
CA HIS A 28 4.20 -17.88 -6.47
C HIS A 28 5.09 -19.12 -6.33
N PHE A 29 5.70 -19.32 -5.16
CA PHE A 29 6.51 -20.50 -4.89
C PHE A 29 5.71 -21.81 -5.01
N THR A 30 4.43 -21.83 -4.60
CA THR A 30 3.59 -23.03 -4.78
C THR A 30 3.38 -23.39 -6.26
N ARG A 31 3.34 -22.37 -7.15
CA ARG A 31 3.27 -22.58 -8.61
C ARG A 31 4.59 -23.08 -9.17
N LEU A 32 5.71 -22.58 -8.66
CA LEU A 32 7.05 -23.02 -9.08
C LEU A 32 7.26 -24.51 -8.81
N ILE A 33 6.83 -24.99 -7.65
CA ILE A 33 7.02 -26.40 -7.24
C ILE A 33 5.87 -27.32 -7.66
N GLU A 34 4.86 -26.86 -8.40
CA GLU A 34 3.64 -27.62 -8.71
C GLU A 34 3.92 -29.00 -9.30
N SER A 35 4.87 -29.13 -10.22
CA SER A 35 5.26 -30.38 -10.84
C SER A 35 5.94 -31.37 -9.88
N ASN A 36 6.51 -30.90 -8.80
CA ASN A 36 7.21 -31.68 -7.79
C ASN A 36 6.49 -31.73 -6.43
N LEU A 37 5.30 -31.13 -6.32
CA LEU A 37 4.57 -30.94 -5.07
C LEU A 37 4.44 -32.25 -4.26
N ALA A 38 4.14 -33.36 -4.93
CA ALA A 38 4.00 -34.68 -4.28
C ALA A 38 5.31 -35.23 -3.64
N LYS A 39 6.48 -34.68 -3.99
CA LYS A 39 7.77 -35.07 -3.40
C LYS A 39 8.15 -34.22 -2.21
N VAL A 40 7.50 -33.07 -2.02
CA VAL A 40 7.82 -32.11 -0.95
C VAL A 40 7.38 -32.67 0.40
N VAL A 41 8.29 -32.75 1.34
CA VAL A 41 7.99 -33.13 2.73
C VAL A 41 8.28 -32.02 3.73
N ARG A 42 9.05 -31.00 3.31
CA ARG A 42 9.40 -29.85 4.16
C ARG A 42 9.55 -28.59 3.31
N ILE A 43 9.09 -27.46 3.80
CA ILE A 43 9.36 -26.13 3.25
C ILE A 43 10.02 -25.28 4.33
N GLN A 44 11.16 -24.68 3.99
CA GLN A 44 11.86 -23.72 4.82
C GLN A 44 11.77 -22.34 4.21
N VAL A 45 11.52 -21.33 5.06
CA VAL A 45 11.46 -19.91 4.69
C VAL A 45 12.49 -19.17 5.50
N ASP A 46 13.34 -18.41 4.82
CA ASP A 46 14.34 -17.54 5.44
C ASP A 46 13.98 -16.08 5.09
N LEU A 47 13.76 -15.26 6.11
CA LEU A 47 13.47 -13.83 6.00
C LEU A 47 14.74 -13.04 6.33
N TYR A 48 15.02 -11.99 5.54
CA TYR A 48 16.25 -11.21 5.65
C TYR A 48 15.96 -9.71 5.79
N GLY A 49 16.89 -8.99 6.43
CA GLY A 49 16.89 -7.54 6.54
C GLY A 49 15.59 -7.00 7.12
N SER A 50 14.96 -6.04 6.44
CA SER A 50 13.73 -5.40 6.94
C SER A 50 12.56 -6.37 7.07
N LEU A 51 12.43 -7.37 6.18
CA LEU A 51 11.40 -8.43 6.30
C LEU A 51 11.54 -9.27 7.57
N SER A 52 12.75 -9.38 8.10
CA SER A 52 13.04 -10.05 9.36
C SER A 52 12.89 -9.10 10.56
N LEU A 53 13.59 -7.95 10.52
CA LEU A 53 13.68 -6.99 11.63
C LEU A 53 12.32 -6.45 12.10
N THR A 54 11.40 -6.25 11.17
CA THR A 54 10.04 -5.77 11.46
C THR A 54 8.96 -6.83 11.16
N GLY A 55 9.39 -8.04 10.78
CA GLY A 55 8.53 -9.07 10.21
C GLY A 55 7.40 -9.53 11.13
N ILE A 56 7.66 -9.70 12.41
CA ILE A 56 6.63 -10.11 13.39
C ILE A 56 5.54 -9.02 13.49
N GLY A 57 5.95 -7.74 13.60
CA GLY A 57 5.01 -6.61 13.67
C GLY A 57 4.18 -6.39 12.41
N HIS A 58 4.73 -6.78 11.26
CA HIS A 58 4.05 -6.68 9.96
C HIS A 58 3.41 -8.00 9.50
N HIS A 59 3.43 -9.05 10.34
CA HIS A 59 2.90 -10.38 10.03
C HIS A 59 3.54 -11.03 8.80
N THR A 60 4.83 -10.80 8.52
CA THR A 60 5.53 -11.31 7.34
C THR A 60 5.54 -12.84 7.31
N ASP A 61 5.84 -13.45 8.44
CA ASP A 61 5.82 -14.90 8.66
C ASP A 61 4.44 -15.50 8.35
N ARG A 62 3.39 -14.92 8.93
CA ARG A 62 2.01 -15.36 8.75
C ARG A 62 1.55 -15.20 7.30
N ALA A 63 1.90 -14.07 6.69
CA ALA A 63 1.57 -13.79 5.31
C ALA A 63 2.23 -14.77 4.34
N THR A 64 3.50 -15.11 4.58
CA THR A 64 4.21 -16.13 3.78
C THR A 64 3.52 -17.49 3.90
N ILE A 65 3.16 -17.91 5.12
CA ILE A 65 2.41 -19.15 5.35
C ILE A 65 1.06 -19.11 4.61
N LEU A 66 0.32 -18.00 4.70
CA LEU A 66 -0.94 -17.83 3.96
C LEU A 66 -0.76 -17.99 2.45
N GLY A 67 0.33 -17.47 1.89
CA GLY A 67 0.70 -17.65 0.50
C GLY A 67 0.98 -19.12 0.16
N LEU A 68 1.78 -19.79 0.98
CA LEU A 68 2.07 -21.23 0.83
C LEU A 68 0.83 -22.12 0.96
N LEU A 69 -0.17 -21.68 1.72
CA LEU A 69 -1.50 -22.33 1.77
C LEU A 69 -2.36 -22.09 0.51
N GLY A 70 -1.84 -21.35 -0.50
CA GLY A 70 -2.52 -21.08 -1.77
C GLY A 70 -3.38 -19.82 -1.80
N ASN A 71 -3.26 -18.93 -0.80
CA ASN A 71 -4.03 -17.69 -0.77
C ASN A 71 -3.32 -16.55 -1.50
N LYS A 72 -4.12 -15.66 -2.11
CA LYS A 72 -3.67 -14.38 -2.67
C LYS A 72 -4.30 -13.22 -1.91
N PRO A 73 -3.61 -12.08 -1.79
CA PRO A 73 -4.12 -10.92 -1.02
C PRO A 73 -5.49 -10.39 -1.51
N ASP A 74 -5.76 -10.45 -2.81
CA ASP A 74 -6.97 -9.91 -3.43
C ASP A 74 -8.20 -10.80 -3.26
N THR A 75 -8.00 -12.11 -3.12
CA THR A 75 -9.08 -13.12 -3.11
C THR A 75 -9.21 -13.87 -1.80
N ILE A 76 -8.32 -13.62 -0.83
CA ILE A 76 -8.28 -14.31 0.45
C ILE A 76 -9.59 -14.18 1.23
N LYS A 77 -10.05 -15.30 1.76
CA LYS A 77 -11.11 -15.35 2.77
C LYS A 77 -10.48 -15.35 4.16
N ILE A 78 -10.28 -14.17 4.74
CA ILE A 78 -9.45 -13.91 5.93
C ILE A 78 -9.77 -14.88 7.08
N ALA A 79 -11.04 -15.08 7.44
CA ALA A 79 -11.41 -15.93 8.58
C ALA A 79 -10.99 -17.40 8.41
N SER A 80 -11.26 -18.00 7.23
CA SER A 80 -10.89 -19.40 6.95
C SER A 80 -9.39 -19.56 6.76
N ALA A 81 -8.74 -18.60 6.11
CA ALA A 81 -7.29 -18.60 5.89
C ALA A 81 -6.51 -18.50 7.21
N ASN A 82 -6.94 -17.61 8.12
CA ASN A 82 -6.35 -17.49 9.45
C ASN A 82 -6.51 -18.76 10.28
N LYS A 83 -7.63 -19.47 10.14
CA LYS A 83 -7.81 -20.78 10.79
C LYS A 83 -6.81 -21.82 10.27
N ALA A 84 -6.61 -21.89 8.96
CA ALA A 84 -5.63 -22.80 8.35
C ALA A 84 -4.19 -22.44 8.72
N MET A 85 -3.86 -21.15 8.77
CA MET A 85 -2.56 -20.67 9.22
C MET A 85 -2.27 -21.02 10.68
N ARG A 86 -3.25 -20.82 11.59
CA ARG A 86 -3.09 -21.23 13.01
C ARG A 86 -2.85 -22.73 13.11
N LYS A 87 -3.57 -23.54 12.36
CA LYS A 87 -3.34 -25.00 12.30
C LYS A 87 -1.90 -25.31 11.90
N ALA A 88 -1.36 -24.63 10.88
CA ALA A 88 0.02 -24.84 10.46
C ALA A 88 1.03 -24.47 11.56
N ILE A 89 0.81 -23.38 12.30
CA ILE A 89 1.73 -22.91 13.35
C ILE A 89 1.62 -23.73 14.65
N GLU A 90 0.36 -24.04 15.08
CA GLU A 90 0.10 -24.63 16.40
C GLU A 90 0.13 -26.17 16.35
N GLU A 91 -0.36 -26.80 15.27
CA GLU A 91 -0.44 -28.23 15.11
C GLU A 91 0.72 -28.81 14.28
N GLY A 92 1.54 -27.96 13.65
CA GLY A 92 2.70 -28.38 12.89
C GLY A 92 2.36 -29.06 11.55
N MET A 93 1.18 -28.79 10.98
CA MET A 93 0.72 -29.38 9.73
C MET A 93 0.28 -28.31 8.75
N MET A 94 0.95 -28.21 7.59
CA MET A 94 0.67 -27.22 6.56
C MET A 94 0.18 -27.89 5.28
N SER A 95 -0.99 -27.47 4.77
CA SER A 95 -1.54 -27.93 3.49
C SER A 95 -1.07 -27.01 2.37
N VAL A 96 0.05 -27.33 1.75
CA VAL A 96 0.64 -26.54 0.65
C VAL A 96 -0.33 -26.46 -0.52
N ASP A 97 -0.64 -25.20 -0.92
CA ASP A 97 -1.63 -24.89 -1.96
C ASP A 97 -3.03 -25.50 -1.71
N GLY A 98 -3.35 -25.86 -0.46
CA GLY A 98 -4.57 -26.55 -0.11
C GLY A 98 -4.67 -27.99 -0.64
N ARG A 99 -3.58 -28.56 -1.17
CA ARG A 99 -3.56 -29.85 -1.91
C ARG A 99 -2.63 -30.91 -1.33
N HIS A 100 -1.57 -30.51 -0.65
CA HIS A 100 -0.53 -31.44 -0.19
C HIS A 100 -0.14 -31.12 1.25
N GLU A 101 -0.40 -32.05 2.20
CA GLU A 101 -0.05 -31.87 3.61
C GLU A 101 1.40 -32.24 3.87
N ILE A 102 2.12 -31.39 4.57
CA ILE A 102 3.49 -31.60 5.03
C ILE A 102 3.62 -31.25 6.52
N GLU A 103 4.64 -31.78 7.17
CA GLU A 103 5.06 -31.30 8.49
C GLU A 103 5.67 -29.91 8.38
N PHE A 104 5.33 -29.00 9.29
CA PHE A 104 5.85 -27.64 9.36
C PHE A 104 6.17 -27.26 10.81
N ASN A 105 7.42 -27.11 11.12
CA ASN A 105 7.83 -26.64 12.43
C ASN A 105 8.20 -25.15 12.37
N TYR A 106 7.30 -24.30 12.85
CA TYR A 106 7.48 -22.85 12.82
C TYR A 106 8.86 -22.39 13.33
N LYS A 107 9.43 -23.04 14.36
CA LYS A 107 10.71 -22.63 14.96
C LYS A 107 11.94 -22.98 14.11
N THR A 108 11.86 -23.98 13.27
CA THR A 108 12.98 -24.48 12.45
C THR A 108 12.78 -24.24 10.95
N ASP A 109 11.57 -23.91 10.54
CA ASP A 109 11.20 -23.78 9.13
C ASP A 109 10.84 -22.33 8.76
N MET A 110 10.70 -21.42 9.75
CA MET A 110 10.57 -19.98 9.58
C MET A 110 11.73 -19.28 10.29
N LEU A 111 12.74 -18.87 9.53
CA LEU A 111 13.99 -18.34 10.05
C LEU A 111 14.09 -16.82 9.80
N PHE A 112 14.67 -16.12 10.77
CA PHE A 112 14.80 -14.67 10.76
C PHE A 112 16.27 -14.28 10.82
N HIS A 113 16.78 -13.61 9.80
CA HIS A 113 18.17 -13.16 9.65
C HIS A 113 18.24 -11.64 9.65
N GLU A 114 19.20 -11.07 10.37
CA GLU A 114 19.38 -9.62 10.48
C GLU A 114 20.06 -9.02 9.26
N GLU A 115 20.90 -9.79 8.56
CA GLU A 115 21.62 -9.38 7.36
C GLU A 115 20.69 -9.18 6.17
N ASN A 116 21.06 -8.26 5.31
CA ASN A 116 20.38 -8.04 4.04
C ASN A 116 20.86 -9.01 2.96
N LEU A 117 19.97 -9.42 2.07
CA LEU A 117 20.39 -9.99 0.79
C LEU A 117 20.95 -8.89 -0.14
N PRO A 118 21.84 -9.26 -1.10
CA PRO A 118 22.62 -8.26 -1.86
C PRO A 118 21.82 -7.25 -2.67
N LEU A 119 20.63 -7.61 -3.17
CA LEU A 119 19.93 -6.82 -4.18
C LEU A 119 18.88 -5.85 -3.61
N HIS A 120 18.33 -6.15 -2.41
CA HIS A 120 17.29 -5.30 -1.78
C HIS A 120 17.15 -5.64 -0.29
N GLU A 121 16.75 -4.65 0.54
CA GLU A 121 16.55 -4.81 1.99
C GLU A 121 15.41 -5.78 2.36
N ASN A 122 14.42 -5.96 1.49
CA ASN A 122 13.26 -6.82 1.73
C ASN A 122 13.43 -8.16 1.00
N GLY A 123 14.41 -8.94 1.39
CA GLY A 123 14.72 -10.23 0.79
C GLY A 123 14.15 -11.42 1.56
N MET A 124 13.82 -12.50 0.86
CA MET A 124 13.46 -13.80 1.44
C MET A 124 13.82 -14.93 0.49
N THR A 125 14.11 -16.12 1.07
CA THR A 125 14.24 -17.34 0.28
C THR A 125 13.24 -18.39 0.75
N ILE A 126 12.77 -19.21 -0.20
CA ILE A 126 11.88 -20.33 0.08
C ILE A 126 12.50 -21.59 -0.54
N THR A 127 12.67 -22.62 0.28
CA THR A 127 13.27 -23.91 -0.12
C THR A 127 12.30 -25.04 0.14
N ALA A 128 12.05 -25.88 -0.85
CA ALA A 128 11.30 -27.13 -0.71
C ALA A 128 12.24 -28.33 -0.76
N LEU A 129 12.09 -29.25 0.18
CA LEU A 129 12.94 -30.43 0.37
C LEU A 129 12.11 -31.73 0.23
N ASP A 130 12.73 -32.76 -0.35
CA ASP A 130 12.20 -34.12 -0.39
C ASP A 130 12.55 -34.93 0.90
N ALA A 131 12.06 -36.18 0.97
CA ALA A 131 12.29 -37.08 2.09
C ALA A 131 13.79 -37.45 2.34
N HIS A 132 14.65 -37.20 1.38
CA HIS A 132 16.10 -37.42 1.47
C HIS A 132 16.88 -36.13 1.80
N GLY A 133 16.16 -34.99 1.97
CA GLY A 133 16.77 -33.68 2.18
C GLY A 133 17.30 -33.03 0.90
N ASN A 134 16.98 -33.57 -0.28
CA ASN A 134 17.37 -32.92 -1.53
C ASN A 134 16.42 -31.75 -1.82
N GLN A 135 16.99 -30.66 -2.35
CA GLN A 135 16.24 -29.50 -2.80
C GLN A 135 15.45 -29.82 -4.07
N VAL A 136 14.13 -29.77 -3.99
CA VAL A 136 13.19 -29.96 -5.11
C VAL A 136 12.57 -28.67 -5.62
N GLY A 137 12.79 -27.56 -4.90
CA GLY A 137 12.45 -26.22 -5.30
C GLY A 137 13.19 -25.20 -4.46
N PHE A 138 13.59 -24.09 -5.08
CA PHE A 138 14.24 -22.94 -4.42
C PHE A 138 13.98 -21.66 -5.20
N GLU A 139 13.71 -20.59 -4.50
CA GLU A 139 13.64 -19.26 -5.12
C GLU A 139 13.96 -18.16 -4.11
N THR A 140 14.59 -17.11 -4.61
CA THR A 140 14.85 -15.86 -3.88
C THR A 140 13.91 -14.78 -4.35
N TYR A 141 13.13 -14.25 -3.44
CA TYR A 141 12.19 -13.16 -3.69
C TYR A 141 12.62 -11.88 -3.00
N TYR A 142 12.32 -10.77 -3.64
CA TYR A 142 12.45 -9.43 -3.09
C TYR A 142 11.12 -8.70 -3.17
N SER A 143 10.67 -8.14 -2.04
CA SER A 143 9.46 -7.32 -1.99
C SER A 143 9.83 -5.86 -2.26
N ILE A 144 9.52 -5.36 -3.45
CA ILE A 144 9.96 -4.07 -3.98
C ILE A 144 8.93 -2.94 -3.79
N GLY A 145 8.14 -3.01 -2.73
CA GLY A 145 7.12 -2.02 -2.37
C GLY A 145 5.79 -2.19 -3.11
N GLY A 146 4.71 -1.64 -2.56
CA GLY A 146 3.36 -1.67 -3.17
C GLY A 146 2.79 -3.08 -3.42
N GLY A 147 3.29 -4.11 -2.73
CA GLY A 147 2.92 -5.50 -2.99
C GLY A 147 3.46 -6.05 -4.32
N PHE A 148 4.49 -5.44 -4.89
CA PHE A 148 5.26 -6.00 -5.99
C PHE A 148 6.36 -6.90 -5.44
N ILE A 149 6.60 -8.01 -6.13
CA ILE A 149 7.75 -8.89 -5.89
C ILE A 149 8.59 -9.01 -7.14
N ALA A 150 9.85 -9.33 -6.97
CA ALA A 150 10.75 -9.72 -8.05
C ALA A 150 11.64 -10.87 -7.58
N THR A 151 12.04 -11.75 -8.50
CA THR A 151 13.08 -12.74 -8.25
C THR A 151 14.46 -12.10 -8.35
N ALA A 152 15.50 -12.81 -7.90
CA ALA A 152 16.88 -12.33 -8.05
C ALA A 152 17.25 -12.10 -9.52
N ASP A 153 16.81 -12.98 -10.41
CA ASP A 153 17.04 -12.87 -11.85
C ASP A 153 16.34 -11.64 -12.45
N GLU A 154 15.08 -11.41 -12.10
CA GLU A 154 14.31 -10.24 -12.56
C GLU A 154 14.93 -8.90 -12.12
N LEU A 155 15.51 -8.83 -10.92
CA LEU A 155 16.19 -7.63 -10.44
C LEU A 155 17.53 -7.38 -11.15
N GLN A 156 18.25 -8.43 -11.51
CA GLN A 156 19.56 -8.33 -12.18
C GLN A 156 19.44 -8.12 -13.68
N ASN A 157 18.51 -8.84 -14.33
CA ASN A 157 18.42 -8.92 -15.79
C ASN A 157 17.20 -8.18 -16.37
N GLY A 158 16.33 -7.64 -15.49
CA GLY A 158 15.05 -7.05 -15.87
C GLY A 158 13.93 -8.11 -15.97
N SER A 159 12.69 -7.66 -15.89
CA SER A 159 11.54 -8.54 -16.07
C SER A 159 11.50 -9.10 -17.50
N ALA A 160 11.26 -10.39 -17.65
CA ALA A 160 11.06 -11.05 -18.94
C ALA A 160 9.80 -10.55 -19.68
N THR A 161 8.90 -9.83 -18.98
CA THR A 161 7.67 -9.31 -19.57
C THR A 161 7.97 -7.99 -20.30
N ALA A 162 7.76 -7.95 -21.60
CA ALA A 162 7.88 -6.72 -22.37
C ALA A 162 6.90 -5.66 -21.85
N PRO A 163 7.33 -4.39 -21.74
CA PRO A 163 6.44 -3.31 -21.33
C PRO A 163 5.29 -3.15 -22.32
N VAL A 164 4.07 -3.00 -21.78
CA VAL A 164 2.88 -2.75 -22.63
C VAL A 164 3.05 -1.39 -23.32
N GLU A 165 2.93 -1.38 -24.65
CA GLU A 165 2.90 -0.16 -25.43
C GLU A 165 1.54 0.52 -25.31
N VAL A 166 1.53 1.84 -25.14
CA VAL A 166 0.32 2.64 -24.96
C VAL A 166 0.28 3.78 -25.99
N GLU A 167 -0.91 4.33 -26.25
CA GLU A 167 -1.10 5.38 -27.27
C GLU A 167 -0.38 6.69 -26.91
N PHE A 168 -0.34 7.06 -25.62
CA PHE A 168 0.26 8.29 -25.11
C PHE A 168 1.33 7.98 -24.05
N PRO A 169 2.51 7.50 -24.44
CA PRO A 169 3.56 7.17 -23.49
C PRO A 169 4.11 8.44 -22.83
N PHE A 170 4.46 8.33 -21.54
CA PHE A 170 5.15 9.38 -20.79
C PHE A 170 6.07 8.75 -19.74
N SER A 171 7.16 9.41 -19.45
CA SER A 171 8.12 9.06 -18.41
C SER A 171 8.21 10.14 -17.32
N SER A 172 7.67 11.33 -17.59
CA SER A 172 7.67 12.46 -16.65
C SER A 172 6.32 13.16 -16.64
N ALA A 173 6.08 14.01 -15.62
CA ALA A 173 4.89 14.84 -15.55
C ALA A 173 4.87 15.90 -16.67
N ASP A 174 6.03 16.43 -17.03
CA ASP A 174 6.14 17.40 -18.13
C ASP A 174 5.77 16.75 -19.47
N GLU A 175 6.22 15.51 -19.74
CA GLU A 175 5.80 14.76 -20.93
C GLU A 175 4.32 14.43 -20.92
N MET A 176 3.78 14.04 -19.75
CA MET A 176 2.36 13.74 -19.58
C MET A 176 1.50 14.98 -19.88
N LEU A 177 1.88 16.16 -19.39
CA LEU A 177 1.21 17.42 -19.68
C LEU A 177 1.32 17.78 -21.17
N ALA A 178 2.50 17.68 -21.75
CA ALA A 178 2.71 17.98 -23.18
C ALA A 178 1.91 17.07 -24.11
N GLN A 179 1.79 15.77 -23.77
CA GLN A 179 0.96 14.83 -24.53
C GLN A 179 -0.53 15.21 -24.44
N ALA A 180 -1.02 15.55 -23.24
CA ALA A 180 -2.40 15.93 -23.04
C ALA A 180 -2.74 17.25 -23.79
N GLU A 181 -1.85 18.24 -23.71
CA GLU A 181 -2.01 19.52 -24.39
C GLU A 181 -2.02 19.36 -25.91
N LYS A 182 -1.00 18.65 -26.46
CA LYS A 182 -0.88 18.39 -27.90
C LYS A 182 -2.12 17.73 -28.50
N ASN A 183 -2.80 16.86 -27.74
CA ASN A 183 -3.95 16.11 -28.18
C ASN A 183 -5.30 16.75 -27.74
N GLY A 184 -5.26 17.91 -27.06
CA GLY A 184 -6.46 18.60 -26.58
C GLY A 184 -7.28 17.78 -25.59
N MET A 185 -6.62 16.97 -24.75
CA MET A 185 -7.26 16.01 -23.85
C MET A 185 -7.10 16.42 -22.38
N SER A 186 -8.07 16.02 -21.54
CA SER A 186 -7.84 15.99 -20.10
C SER A 186 -6.88 14.86 -19.73
N LEU A 187 -6.11 15.02 -18.65
CA LEU A 187 -5.23 13.95 -18.14
C LEU A 187 -6.02 12.65 -17.89
N GLY A 188 -7.16 12.74 -17.22
CA GLY A 188 -8.00 11.55 -16.96
C GLY A 188 -8.40 10.83 -18.24
N GLY A 189 -8.85 11.58 -19.27
CA GLY A 189 -9.23 11.01 -20.56
C GLY A 189 -8.05 10.35 -21.29
N MET A 190 -6.87 10.97 -21.29
CA MET A 190 -5.67 10.43 -21.91
C MET A 190 -5.20 9.15 -21.20
N ILE A 191 -5.16 9.17 -19.87
CA ILE A 191 -4.72 8.00 -19.07
C ILE A 191 -5.71 6.84 -19.25
N LEU A 192 -7.01 7.08 -19.29
CA LEU A 192 -8.00 6.03 -19.55
C LEU A 192 -7.84 5.41 -20.95
N LYS A 193 -7.40 6.18 -21.95
CA LYS A 193 -7.04 5.60 -23.26
C LYS A 193 -5.80 4.71 -23.16
N ASN A 194 -4.77 5.12 -22.41
CA ASN A 194 -3.60 4.28 -22.16
C ASN A 194 -4.00 2.98 -21.44
N GLU A 195 -4.91 3.07 -20.48
CA GLU A 195 -5.38 1.89 -19.73
C GLU A 195 -6.10 0.87 -20.64
N GLN A 196 -6.68 1.31 -21.75
CA GLN A 196 -7.31 0.41 -22.73
C GLN A 196 -6.31 -0.49 -23.48
N ALA A 197 -4.99 -0.24 -23.37
CA ALA A 197 -3.99 -1.18 -23.85
C ALA A 197 -3.86 -2.43 -22.94
N PHE A 198 -4.32 -2.36 -21.69
CA PHE A 198 -4.28 -3.45 -20.72
C PHE A 198 -5.62 -4.20 -20.64
N GLN A 199 -6.74 -3.50 -20.77
CA GLN A 199 -8.09 -4.05 -20.59
C GLN A 199 -9.15 -3.15 -21.25
N ASP A 200 -10.30 -3.69 -21.59
CA ASP A 200 -11.38 -2.92 -22.19
C ASP A 200 -12.06 -1.96 -21.20
N MET A 201 -12.87 -1.04 -21.72
CA MET A 201 -13.52 0.00 -20.91
C MET A 201 -14.52 -0.57 -19.90
N GLU A 202 -15.15 -1.72 -20.20
CA GLU A 202 -16.07 -2.36 -19.28
C GLU A 202 -15.31 -2.96 -18.09
N ALA A 203 -14.19 -3.62 -18.33
CA ALA A 203 -13.31 -4.13 -17.27
C ALA A 203 -12.73 -2.98 -16.41
N ILE A 204 -12.38 -1.83 -17.02
CA ILE A 204 -11.96 -0.62 -16.30
C ILE A 204 -13.08 -0.12 -15.37
N ASN A 205 -14.33 -0.06 -15.85
CA ASN A 205 -15.49 0.34 -15.04
C ASN A 205 -15.67 -0.60 -13.84
N GLN A 206 -15.72 -1.90 -14.10
CA GLN A 206 -15.92 -2.92 -13.07
C GLN A 206 -14.80 -2.89 -12.03
N ARG A 207 -13.56 -2.69 -12.45
CA ARG A 207 -12.41 -2.61 -11.54
C ARG A 207 -12.45 -1.35 -10.68
N ALA A 208 -12.81 -0.21 -11.24
CA ALA A 208 -12.98 1.04 -10.49
C ALA A 208 -14.07 0.91 -9.42
N GLU A 209 -15.22 0.35 -9.79
CA GLU A 209 -16.32 0.09 -8.84
C GLU A 209 -15.93 -0.94 -7.77
N GLN A 210 -15.17 -1.97 -8.13
CA GLN A 210 -14.66 -2.95 -7.18
C GLN A 210 -13.73 -2.30 -6.15
N ILE A 211 -12.81 -1.44 -6.60
CA ILE A 211 -11.90 -0.69 -5.72
C ILE A 211 -12.69 0.17 -4.74
N TRP A 212 -13.64 0.96 -5.24
CA TRP A 212 -14.48 1.80 -4.39
C TRP A 212 -15.30 0.98 -3.38
N ARG A 213 -15.88 -0.13 -3.82
CA ARG A 213 -16.62 -1.05 -2.95
C ARG A 213 -15.75 -1.63 -1.84
N VAL A 214 -14.49 -1.97 -2.12
CA VAL A 214 -13.56 -2.46 -1.09
C VAL A 214 -13.20 -1.35 -0.11
N MET A 215 -12.96 -0.12 -0.59
CA MET A 215 -12.68 1.04 0.25
C MET A 215 -13.85 1.36 1.20
N THR A 216 -15.08 1.41 0.68
CA THR A 216 -16.28 1.70 1.50
C THR A 216 -16.56 0.61 2.52
N ARG A 217 -16.49 -0.66 2.13
CA ARG A 217 -16.64 -1.78 3.06
C ARG A 217 -15.56 -1.83 4.15
N CYS A 218 -14.35 -1.39 3.82
CA CYS A 218 -13.30 -1.26 4.81
C CYS A 218 -13.65 -0.18 5.84
N MET A 219 -14.13 0.99 5.40
CA MET A 219 -14.60 2.05 6.30
C MET A 219 -15.77 1.59 7.18
N GLU A 220 -16.77 0.95 6.57
CA GLU A 220 -17.94 0.41 7.30
C GLU A 220 -17.51 -0.52 8.44
N ARG A 221 -16.62 -1.48 8.16
CA ARG A 221 -16.06 -2.33 9.22
C ARG A 221 -15.32 -1.53 10.29
N GLY A 222 -14.53 -0.53 9.88
CA GLY A 222 -13.82 0.34 10.82
C GLY A 222 -14.74 1.17 11.71
N PHE A 223 -15.92 1.55 11.21
CA PHE A 223 -16.94 2.26 12.00
C PHE A 223 -17.63 1.36 13.04
N GLU A 224 -17.71 0.06 12.79
CA GLU A 224 -18.40 -0.90 13.64
C GLU A 224 -17.47 -1.62 14.62
N THR A 225 -16.18 -1.77 14.30
CA THR A 225 -15.26 -2.61 15.08
C THR A 225 -14.60 -1.82 16.19
N GLU A 226 -15.00 -2.08 17.41
CA GLU A 226 -14.40 -1.54 18.64
C GLU A 226 -13.25 -2.43 19.15
N GLY A 227 -12.52 -1.96 20.14
CA GLY A 227 -11.50 -2.72 20.87
C GLY A 227 -10.09 -2.15 20.73
N ILE A 228 -9.09 -2.98 20.99
CA ILE A 228 -7.67 -2.65 20.99
C ILE A 228 -7.01 -3.36 19.81
N LEU A 229 -6.12 -2.67 19.11
CA LEU A 229 -5.32 -3.26 18.04
C LEU A 229 -4.27 -4.21 18.61
N ASP A 230 -4.07 -5.34 17.94
CA ASP A 230 -3.05 -6.32 18.30
C ASP A 230 -1.63 -5.74 18.18
N GLY A 231 -0.66 -6.34 18.90
CA GLY A 231 0.75 -5.96 18.79
C GLY A 231 1.36 -5.34 20.05
N GLY A 232 0.57 -5.19 21.13
CA GLY A 232 1.09 -4.82 22.46
C GLY A 232 1.21 -3.32 22.73
N LEU A 233 0.92 -2.44 21.75
CA LEU A 233 0.91 -0.98 21.98
C LEU A 233 -0.37 -0.49 22.68
N ASN A 234 -1.36 -1.35 22.85
CA ASN A 234 -2.67 -1.03 23.46
C ASN A 234 -3.40 0.15 22.77
N VAL A 235 -3.24 0.27 21.47
CA VAL A 235 -3.92 1.32 20.69
C VAL A 235 -5.40 1.00 20.59
N THR A 236 -6.23 1.82 21.21
CA THR A 236 -7.69 1.70 21.10
C THR A 236 -8.17 2.17 19.74
N ARG A 237 -9.06 1.43 19.10
CA ARG A 237 -9.74 1.86 17.88
C ARG A 237 -10.61 3.09 18.18
N ARG A 238 -10.42 4.14 17.42
CA ARG A 238 -11.04 5.46 17.65
C ARG A 238 -12.24 5.72 16.75
N ALA A 239 -12.26 5.10 15.57
CA ALA A 239 -13.28 5.37 14.57
C ALA A 239 -14.71 5.16 15.06
N PRO A 240 -15.08 4.05 15.77
CA PRO A 240 -16.45 3.87 16.24
C PRO A 240 -16.91 4.95 17.23
N ASN A 241 -16.03 5.35 18.14
CA ASN A 241 -16.38 6.39 19.13
C ASN A 241 -16.46 7.78 18.50
N LEU A 242 -15.56 8.08 17.55
CA LEU A 242 -15.58 9.35 16.83
C LEU A 242 -16.86 9.46 15.98
N LEU A 243 -17.27 8.39 15.29
CA LEU A 243 -18.53 8.36 14.55
C LEU A 243 -19.73 8.70 15.45
N LYS A 244 -19.84 8.01 16.60
CA LYS A 244 -20.93 8.27 17.57
C LYS A 244 -20.96 9.73 18.04
N LYS A 245 -19.77 10.34 18.24
CA LYS A 245 -19.68 11.75 18.64
C LYS A 245 -20.12 12.70 17.53
N LEU A 246 -19.68 12.46 16.29
CA LEU A 246 -20.04 13.31 15.15
C LEU A 246 -21.55 13.24 14.87
N GLU A 247 -22.14 12.05 14.88
CA GLU A 247 -23.58 11.88 14.71
C GLU A 247 -24.40 12.52 15.84
N ALA A 248 -23.88 12.52 17.06
CA ALA A 248 -24.53 13.19 18.20
C ALA A 248 -24.38 14.72 18.15
N ASN A 249 -23.28 15.24 17.64
CA ASN A 249 -22.97 16.68 17.62
C ASN A 249 -23.61 17.42 16.43
N GLU A 250 -23.99 16.74 15.37
CA GLU A 250 -24.69 17.35 14.21
C GLU A 250 -25.90 18.25 14.63
N ALA A 251 -26.37 18.09 15.87
CA ALA A 251 -27.49 18.87 16.42
C ALA A 251 -27.08 20.02 17.35
N ILE A 252 -25.80 20.18 17.72
CA ILE A 252 -25.44 21.02 18.88
C ILE A 252 -24.41 22.13 18.58
N GLU A 253 -23.47 21.91 17.68
CA GLU A 253 -22.38 22.87 17.42
C GLU A 253 -22.24 23.17 15.92
N ASN A 254 -22.26 24.45 15.55
CA ASN A 254 -21.97 24.93 14.20
C ASN A 254 -20.47 25.23 14.05
N ASP A 255 -19.59 24.22 14.23
CA ASP A 255 -18.17 24.40 13.96
C ASP A 255 -17.89 24.19 12.46
N PRO A 256 -17.47 25.26 11.73
CA PRO A 256 -17.11 25.14 10.31
C PRO A 256 -15.96 24.16 10.05
N MET A 257 -15.20 23.78 11.08
CA MET A 257 -14.06 22.84 10.99
C MET A 257 -14.44 21.40 11.26
N GLU A 258 -15.69 21.11 11.65
CA GLU A 258 -16.19 19.74 11.91
C GLU A 258 -15.94 18.78 10.71
N ILE A 259 -15.91 19.32 9.50
CA ILE A 259 -15.56 18.55 8.31
C ILE A 259 -14.17 17.90 8.39
N MET A 260 -13.25 18.47 9.19
CA MET A 260 -11.92 17.86 9.43
C MET A 260 -12.06 16.60 10.27
N ASP A 261 -12.98 16.56 11.22
CA ASP A 261 -13.21 15.39 12.07
C ASP A 261 -13.83 14.24 11.26
N TRP A 262 -14.72 14.54 10.31
CA TRP A 262 -15.22 13.55 9.36
C TRP A 262 -14.11 12.97 8.49
N ILE A 263 -13.17 13.80 7.98
CA ILE A 263 -12.05 13.33 7.18
C ILE A 263 -11.11 12.46 8.03
N ASN A 264 -10.83 12.87 9.27
CA ASN A 264 -10.05 12.09 10.22
C ASN A 264 -10.71 10.74 10.51
N LEU A 265 -12.03 10.73 10.74
CA LEU A 265 -12.82 9.51 10.94
C LEU A 265 -12.66 8.52 9.77
N PHE A 266 -12.79 8.99 8.53
CA PHE A 266 -12.65 8.13 7.35
C PHE A 266 -11.25 7.52 7.25
N ALA A 267 -10.22 8.32 7.51
CA ALA A 267 -8.84 7.85 7.48
C ALA A 267 -8.54 6.87 8.64
N PHE A 268 -9.05 7.13 9.84
CA PHE A 268 -8.89 6.25 11.00
C PHE A 268 -9.57 4.90 10.75
N ALA A 269 -10.81 4.89 10.28
CA ALA A 269 -11.55 3.67 10.00
C ALA A 269 -10.77 2.70 9.09
N VAL A 270 -10.23 3.22 7.98
CA VAL A 270 -9.42 2.40 7.06
C VAL A 270 -8.07 2.00 7.66
N SER A 271 -7.39 2.94 8.35
CA SER A 271 -6.06 2.67 8.89
C SER A 271 -6.08 1.69 10.06
N GLU A 272 -7.11 1.74 10.89
CA GLU A 272 -7.32 0.79 12.00
C GLU A 272 -7.68 -0.61 11.46
N GLU A 273 -8.48 -0.70 10.40
CA GLU A 273 -8.74 -1.96 9.69
C GLU A 273 -7.46 -2.52 9.05
N ASN A 274 -6.65 -1.65 8.41
CA ASN A 274 -5.35 -2.06 7.88
C ASN A 274 -4.44 -2.61 8.99
N ALA A 275 -4.33 -1.91 10.10
CA ALA A 275 -3.50 -2.34 11.24
C ALA A 275 -3.95 -3.69 11.83
N ALA A 276 -5.23 -3.98 11.77
CA ALA A 276 -5.83 -5.24 12.24
C ALA A 276 -5.75 -6.40 11.21
N GLY A 277 -5.09 -6.22 10.06
CA GLY A 277 -5.01 -7.27 9.03
C GLY A 277 -6.27 -7.40 8.18
N GLY A 278 -7.14 -6.40 8.17
CA GLY A 278 -8.35 -6.36 7.35
C GLY A 278 -8.05 -6.17 5.86
N GLN A 279 -9.08 -6.41 5.03
CA GLN A 279 -8.96 -6.16 3.59
C GLN A 279 -9.02 -4.66 3.30
N VAL A 280 -8.04 -4.17 2.55
CA VAL A 280 -7.88 -2.78 2.15
C VAL A 280 -7.53 -2.66 0.66
N VAL A 281 -7.53 -1.44 0.14
CA VAL A 281 -6.90 -1.12 -1.14
C VAL A 281 -5.57 -0.44 -0.85
N THR A 282 -4.48 -0.98 -1.39
CA THR A 282 -3.18 -0.28 -1.37
C THR A 282 -3.28 0.95 -2.26
N SER A 283 -2.72 2.09 -1.84
CA SER A 283 -2.79 3.34 -2.63
C SER A 283 -1.66 4.33 -2.30
N PRO A 284 -0.40 4.10 -2.72
CA PRO A 284 0.12 2.89 -3.39
C PRO A 284 0.55 1.79 -2.42
N THR A 285 0.59 2.05 -1.10
CA THR A 285 0.99 1.11 -0.05
C THR A 285 -0.11 0.94 0.99
N ASN A 286 -0.01 -0.12 1.78
CA ASN A 286 -0.91 -0.35 2.92
C ASN A 286 -0.70 0.69 4.03
N GLY A 287 0.54 1.12 4.28
CA GLY A 287 0.84 2.16 5.26
C GLY A 287 0.12 3.49 4.99
N ALA A 288 -0.29 3.71 3.74
CA ALA A 288 -1.02 4.90 3.29
C ALA A 288 -2.47 4.62 2.84
N ALA A 289 -3.01 3.43 3.13
CA ALA A 289 -4.31 2.98 2.62
C ALA A 289 -5.50 3.86 3.05
N GLY A 290 -5.37 4.65 4.12
CA GLY A 290 -6.43 5.53 4.61
C GLY A 290 -6.57 6.86 3.88
N VAL A 291 -5.54 7.33 3.17
CA VAL A 291 -5.52 8.68 2.57
C VAL A 291 -6.55 8.83 1.44
N ILE A 292 -6.43 8.01 0.41
CA ILE A 292 -7.28 8.10 -0.80
C ILE A 292 -8.75 7.81 -0.50
N PRO A 293 -9.09 6.74 0.25
CA PRO A 293 -10.48 6.50 0.62
C PRO A 293 -11.11 7.64 1.41
N ALA A 294 -10.34 8.29 2.32
CA ALA A 294 -10.84 9.43 3.08
C ALA A 294 -11.13 10.64 2.19
N VAL A 295 -10.26 10.92 1.21
CA VAL A 295 -10.47 12.01 0.24
C VAL A 295 -11.64 11.72 -0.70
N LEU A 296 -11.80 10.49 -1.17
CA LEU A 296 -12.95 10.08 -2.00
C LEU A 296 -14.25 10.15 -1.20
N MET A 297 -14.26 9.69 0.06
CA MET A 297 -15.45 9.77 0.93
C MET A 297 -15.80 11.21 1.29
N TYR A 298 -14.80 12.09 1.52
CA TYR A 298 -15.01 13.52 1.66
C TYR A 298 -15.72 14.10 0.42
N TYR A 299 -15.26 13.77 -0.78
CA TYR A 299 -15.91 14.25 -2.01
C TYR A 299 -17.34 13.70 -2.13
N HIS A 300 -17.51 12.38 -1.93
CA HIS A 300 -18.79 11.67 -2.03
C HIS A 300 -19.86 12.23 -1.09
N ARG A 301 -19.49 12.46 0.17
CA ARG A 301 -20.41 12.89 1.22
C ARG A 301 -20.71 14.38 1.22
N PHE A 302 -19.70 15.23 0.98
CA PHE A 302 -19.80 16.67 1.20
C PHE A 302 -19.79 17.54 -0.05
N ILE A 303 -19.44 16.98 -1.21
CA ILE A 303 -19.39 17.73 -2.45
C ILE A 303 -20.41 17.20 -3.47
N LYS A 304 -20.29 15.94 -3.85
CA LYS A 304 -21.16 15.29 -4.81
C LYS A 304 -21.00 13.78 -4.74
N GLU A 305 -22.10 13.03 -4.78
CA GLU A 305 -22.10 11.57 -4.90
C GLU A 305 -21.26 11.13 -6.10
N LEU A 306 -20.37 10.16 -5.86
CA LEU A 306 -19.47 9.62 -6.87
C LEU A 306 -20.22 8.67 -7.81
N ASP A 307 -20.12 8.91 -9.09
CA ASP A 307 -20.50 7.98 -10.15
C ASP A 307 -19.29 7.23 -10.71
N THR A 308 -19.52 6.19 -11.53
CA THR A 308 -18.45 5.37 -12.14
C THR A 308 -17.50 6.20 -12.98
N LYS A 309 -18.00 7.26 -13.67
CA LYS A 309 -17.15 8.15 -14.46
C LYS A 309 -16.19 8.92 -13.58
N GLN A 310 -16.68 9.52 -12.51
CA GLN A 310 -15.87 10.27 -11.55
C GLN A 310 -14.85 9.39 -10.85
N LEU A 311 -15.22 8.16 -10.47
CA LEU A 311 -14.29 7.18 -9.92
C LEU A 311 -13.14 6.87 -10.88
N LYS A 312 -13.44 6.58 -12.15
CA LYS A 312 -12.42 6.33 -13.17
C LYS A 312 -11.50 7.53 -13.37
N ASP A 313 -12.07 8.73 -13.49
CA ASP A 313 -11.30 9.95 -13.70
C ASP A 313 -10.34 10.20 -12.52
N PHE A 314 -10.83 10.00 -11.29
CA PHE A 314 -9.97 10.09 -10.08
C PHE A 314 -8.86 9.04 -10.10
N LEU A 315 -9.21 7.76 -10.30
CA LEU A 315 -8.25 6.66 -10.27
C LEU A 315 -7.23 6.76 -11.41
N ALA A 316 -7.66 7.22 -12.60
CA ALA A 316 -6.77 7.44 -13.73
C ALA A 316 -5.71 8.50 -13.40
N VAL A 317 -6.14 9.69 -12.98
CA VAL A 317 -5.23 10.80 -12.67
C VAL A 317 -4.33 10.44 -11.49
N SER A 318 -4.89 10.01 -10.37
CA SER A 318 -4.10 9.67 -9.18
C SER A 318 -3.19 8.46 -9.42
N GLY A 319 -3.64 7.45 -10.19
CA GLY A 319 -2.82 6.31 -10.59
C GLY A 319 -1.64 6.71 -11.47
N ALA A 320 -1.83 7.63 -12.42
CA ALA A 320 -0.74 8.16 -13.25
C ALA A 320 0.34 8.85 -12.39
N ILE A 321 -0.07 9.65 -11.39
CA ILE A 321 0.88 10.23 -10.42
C ILE A 321 1.63 9.10 -9.69
N GLY A 322 0.93 8.06 -9.21
CA GLY A 322 1.57 6.90 -8.58
C GLY A 322 2.59 6.20 -9.50
N ILE A 323 2.29 6.06 -10.77
CA ILE A 323 3.20 5.48 -11.79
C ILE A 323 4.46 6.34 -11.92
N LEU A 324 4.35 7.68 -11.99
CA LEU A 324 5.51 8.58 -12.07
C LEU A 324 6.48 8.37 -10.90
N TYR A 325 5.96 8.27 -9.68
CA TYR A 325 6.80 8.01 -8.50
C TYR A 325 7.39 6.60 -8.49
N LYS A 326 6.60 5.58 -8.87
CA LYS A 326 7.08 4.20 -8.97
C LYS A 326 8.22 4.06 -9.99
N THR A 327 8.15 4.79 -11.11
CA THR A 327 9.10 4.72 -12.20
C THR A 327 10.36 5.56 -11.94
N ASN A 328 10.19 6.78 -11.38
CA ASN A 328 11.28 7.76 -11.28
C ASN A 328 11.86 7.90 -9.86
N ALA A 329 11.27 7.24 -8.88
CA ALA A 329 11.69 7.28 -7.49
C ALA A 329 11.50 5.92 -6.82
N SER A 330 10.79 5.87 -5.69
CA SER A 330 10.40 4.64 -5.00
C SER A 330 9.08 4.82 -4.26
N ILE A 331 8.35 3.72 -4.10
CA ILE A 331 7.13 3.63 -3.29
C ILE A 331 7.34 2.73 -2.05
N SER A 332 8.60 2.51 -1.64
CA SER A 332 8.95 1.67 -0.49
C SER A 332 9.36 2.52 0.71
N GLY A 333 8.70 2.33 1.85
CA GLY A 333 9.08 2.97 3.11
C GLY A 333 10.49 2.58 3.58
N ALA A 334 10.92 1.37 3.29
CA ALA A 334 12.27 0.87 3.58
C ALA A 334 13.36 1.58 2.75
N GLU A 335 12.98 2.09 1.57
CA GLU A 335 13.91 2.75 0.65
C GLU A 335 13.95 4.27 0.83
N VAL A 336 12.79 4.91 0.93
CA VAL A 336 12.68 6.37 0.95
C VAL A 336 11.90 6.95 2.14
N GLY A 337 11.52 6.14 3.13
CA GLY A 337 10.71 6.59 4.26
C GLY A 337 9.23 6.78 3.90
N CYS A 338 8.47 7.32 4.84
CA CYS A 338 7.02 7.51 4.71
C CYS A 338 6.62 8.60 3.70
N GLN A 339 7.58 9.43 3.25
CA GLN A 339 7.35 10.35 2.13
C GLN A 339 6.97 9.58 0.85
N GLY A 340 7.53 8.38 0.62
CA GLY A 340 7.17 7.49 -0.49
C GLY A 340 5.87 6.70 -0.29
N GLU A 341 5.23 6.81 0.86
CA GLU A 341 3.96 6.16 1.18
C GLU A 341 2.86 7.20 1.39
N VAL A 342 2.74 7.76 2.58
CA VAL A 342 1.71 8.77 2.92
C VAL A 342 1.90 10.06 2.13
N GLY A 343 3.15 10.51 1.93
CA GLY A 343 3.44 11.68 1.10
C GLY A 343 2.98 11.48 -0.34
N LEU A 344 3.32 10.34 -0.92
CA LEU A 344 2.89 9.96 -2.27
C LEU A 344 1.37 9.79 -2.36
N SER A 345 0.74 9.10 -1.41
CA SER A 345 -0.72 8.94 -1.39
C SER A 345 -1.43 10.30 -1.31
N SER A 346 -0.87 11.25 -0.54
CA SER A 346 -1.38 12.63 -0.48
C SER A 346 -1.25 13.35 -1.83
N SER A 347 -0.13 13.18 -2.53
CA SER A 347 0.13 13.71 -3.88
C SER A 347 -0.87 13.15 -4.90
N MET A 348 -1.07 11.83 -4.90
CA MET A 348 -2.06 11.14 -5.71
C MET A 348 -3.49 11.63 -5.45
N ALA A 349 -3.86 11.70 -4.18
CA ALA A 349 -5.20 12.13 -3.76
C ALA A 349 -5.48 13.60 -4.10
N ALA A 350 -4.49 14.48 -3.95
CA ALA A 350 -4.60 15.88 -4.32
C ALA A 350 -4.83 16.06 -5.82
N ALA A 351 -4.09 15.34 -6.66
CA ALA A 351 -4.25 15.33 -8.12
C ALA A 351 -5.66 14.85 -8.52
N GLY A 352 -6.07 13.67 -8.02
CA GLY A 352 -7.37 13.08 -8.31
C GLY A 352 -8.53 13.98 -7.88
N LEU A 353 -8.46 14.57 -6.69
CA LEU A 353 -9.47 15.51 -6.20
C LEU A 353 -9.53 16.79 -7.05
N THR A 354 -8.37 17.30 -7.49
CA THR A 354 -8.31 18.48 -8.36
C THR A 354 -8.97 18.20 -9.70
N ALA A 355 -8.75 17.02 -10.28
CA ALA A 355 -9.43 16.58 -11.50
C ALA A 355 -10.96 16.50 -11.32
N LEU A 356 -11.45 15.88 -10.24
CA LEU A 356 -12.89 15.81 -9.93
C LEU A 356 -13.54 17.18 -9.76
N ARG A 357 -12.78 18.16 -9.33
CA ARG A 357 -13.24 19.54 -9.14
C ARG A 357 -13.08 20.42 -10.37
N GLY A 358 -12.73 19.84 -11.52
CA GLY A 358 -12.62 20.52 -12.80
C GLY A 358 -11.35 21.35 -12.96
N GLY A 359 -10.29 21.04 -12.23
CA GLY A 359 -8.98 21.69 -12.39
C GLY A 359 -8.38 21.40 -13.76
N SER A 360 -7.57 22.34 -14.28
CA SER A 360 -6.79 22.14 -15.48
C SER A 360 -5.71 21.07 -15.29
N ASN A 361 -5.17 20.53 -16.40
CA ASN A 361 -4.08 19.57 -16.35
C ASN A 361 -2.87 20.10 -15.56
N GLU A 362 -2.55 21.38 -15.71
CA GLU A 362 -1.48 22.04 -14.95
C GLU A 362 -1.82 22.12 -13.44
N GLN A 363 -3.06 22.51 -13.09
CA GLN A 363 -3.50 22.57 -11.70
C GLN A 363 -3.48 21.19 -11.02
N ILE A 364 -3.73 20.11 -11.74
CA ILE A 364 -3.63 18.75 -11.25
C ILE A 364 -2.19 18.43 -10.82
N CYS A 365 -1.21 18.73 -11.68
CA CYS A 365 0.22 18.53 -11.34
C CYS A 365 0.69 19.44 -10.21
N ILE A 366 0.22 20.69 -10.15
CA ILE A 366 0.49 21.62 -9.04
C ILE A 366 -0.04 21.07 -7.71
N ALA A 367 -1.26 20.51 -7.70
CA ALA A 367 -1.81 19.94 -6.47
C ALA A 367 -0.97 18.74 -5.97
N ALA A 368 -0.53 17.88 -6.91
CA ALA A 368 0.34 16.76 -6.59
C ALA A 368 1.70 17.23 -6.03
N GLU A 369 2.29 18.25 -6.65
CA GLU A 369 3.54 18.86 -6.24
C GLU A 369 3.44 19.42 -4.83
N ILE A 370 2.45 20.32 -4.55
CA ILE A 370 2.24 20.93 -3.23
C ILE A 370 2.09 19.86 -2.14
N ALA A 371 1.35 18.79 -2.39
CA ALA A 371 1.15 17.74 -1.40
C ALA A 371 2.44 16.98 -1.08
N MET A 372 3.32 16.75 -2.08
CA MET A 372 4.58 16.06 -1.86
C MET A 372 5.64 16.95 -1.26
N GLU A 373 5.81 18.20 -1.71
CA GLU A 373 6.85 19.07 -1.14
C GLU A 373 6.71 19.23 0.37
N HIS A 374 5.47 19.25 0.88
CA HIS A 374 5.16 19.32 2.30
C HIS A 374 5.20 17.94 3.01
N SER A 375 5.68 16.92 2.33
CA SER A 375 5.92 15.57 2.87
C SER A 375 7.38 15.16 2.85
N LEU A 376 8.26 15.98 2.25
CA LEU A 376 9.70 15.70 2.14
C LEU A 376 10.33 15.50 3.52
N GLY A 377 11.20 14.50 3.64
CA GLY A 377 11.89 14.17 4.89
C GLY A 377 11.07 13.32 5.86
N MET A 378 9.86 12.88 5.54
CA MET A 378 9.04 12.06 6.43
C MET A 378 9.64 10.66 6.59
N THR A 379 10.07 10.35 7.82
CA THR A 379 10.67 9.07 8.21
C THR A 379 9.66 7.93 8.23
N CYS A 380 10.12 6.67 8.20
CA CYS A 380 9.31 5.47 8.45
C CYS A 380 9.88 4.72 9.65
N ASP A 381 9.45 5.11 10.84
CA ASP A 381 9.97 4.67 12.13
C ASP A 381 8.83 4.43 13.15
N PRO A 382 7.82 3.59 12.82
CA PRO A 382 6.68 3.38 13.70
C PRO A 382 7.08 2.68 14.98
N ILE A 383 6.38 3.00 16.09
CA ILE A 383 6.63 2.42 17.41
C ILE A 383 6.45 0.90 17.34
N GLY A 384 7.43 0.16 17.84
CA GLY A 384 7.43 -1.30 17.82
C GLY A 384 7.41 -1.93 16.43
N GLY A 385 7.69 -1.17 15.37
CA GLY A 385 7.58 -1.62 13.98
C GLY A 385 6.14 -1.88 13.53
N LEU A 386 5.13 -1.41 14.29
CA LEU A 386 3.71 -1.65 13.99
C LEU A 386 3.11 -0.50 13.16
N VAL A 387 2.31 -0.84 12.16
CA VAL A 387 1.61 0.15 11.31
C VAL A 387 0.41 0.75 12.08
N GLN A 388 0.70 1.32 13.27
CA GLN A 388 -0.28 1.89 14.19
C GLN A 388 0.09 3.35 14.52
N VAL A 389 1.17 3.56 15.28
CA VAL A 389 1.62 4.89 15.69
C VAL A 389 2.98 5.19 15.07
N PRO A 390 3.11 6.25 14.29
CA PRO A 390 2.15 7.32 13.99
C PRO A 390 1.31 7.10 12.71
N CYS A 391 1.30 5.89 12.13
CA CYS A 391 0.77 5.62 10.79
C CYS A 391 -0.71 6.01 10.65
N ILE A 392 -1.54 5.73 11.67
CA ILE A 392 -2.98 6.03 11.65
C ILE A 392 -3.20 7.55 11.57
N GLU A 393 -2.51 8.35 12.39
CA GLU A 393 -2.58 9.80 12.36
C GLU A 393 -1.99 10.39 11.07
N ARG A 394 -0.88 9.82 10.57
CA ARG A 394 -0.27 10.25 9.31
C ARG A 394 -1.23 10.13 8.13
N ASN A 395 -2.07 9.10 8.09
CA ASN A 395 -3.09 8.95 7.06
C ASN A 395 -4.14 10.07 7.11
N ALA A 396 -4.64 10.41 8.29
CA ALA A 396 -5.58 11.51 8.49
C ALA A 396 -4.97 12.86 8.08
N MET A 397 -3.77 13.15 8.56
CA MET A 397 -3.02 14.35 8.17
C MET A 397 -2.72 14.38 6.67
N GLY A 398 -2.43 13.23 6.07
CA GLY A 398 -2.21 13.10 4.63
C GLY A 398 -3.45 13.39 3.80
N ALA A 399 -4.62 12.94 4.24
CA ALA A 399 -5.90 13.22 3.59
C ALA A 399 -6.24 14.74 3.67
N MET A 400 -6.06 15.35 4.85
CA MET A 400 -6.24 16.79 5.04
C MET A 400 -5.30 17.60 4.15
N LYS A 401 -4.02 17.22 4.09
CA LYS A 401 -3.03 17.82 3.21
C LYS A 401 -3.44 17.76 1.75
N ALA A 402 -3.91 16.60 1.27
CA ALA A 402 -4.35 16.41 -0.10
C ALA A 402 -5.52 17.34 -0.45
N ILE A 403 -6.51 17.45 0.42
CA ILE A 403 -7.67 18.34 0.23
C ILE A 403 -7.21 19.80 0.17
N ASN A 404 -6.33 20.21 1.08
CA ASN A 404 -5.83 21.59 1.11
C ASN A 404 -4.96 21.90 -0.13
N ALA A 405 -4.07 21.00 -0.54
CA ALA A 405 -3.25 21.14 -1.74
C ALA A 405 -4.12 21.30 -3.01
N SER A 406 -5.16 20.50 -3.15
CA SER A 406 -6.16 20.64 -4.23
C SER A 406 -6.82 22.03 -4.20
N ARG A 407 -7.23 22.50 -3.02
CA ARG A 407 -7.86 23.82 -2.88
C ARG A 407 -6.91 24.98 -3.24
N MET A 408 -5.64 24.86 -2.84
CA MET A 408 -4.61 25.85 -3.20
C MET A 408 -4.37 25.87 -4.71
N ALA A 409 -4.19 24.72 -5.34
CA ALA A 409 -3.96 24.60 -6.77
C ALA A 409 -5.10 25.15 -7.61
N LEU A 410 -6.36 24.84 -7.25
CA LEU A 410 -7.55 25.33 -7.96
C LEU A 410 -7.73 26.88 -7.90
N LYS A 411 -7.15 27.53 -6.91
CA LYS A 411 -7.21 29.00 -6.75
C LYS A 411 -5.96 29.72 -7.23
N ARG A 412 -4.94 28.96 -7.69
CA ARG A 412 -3.68 29.54 -8.14
C ARG A 412 -3.81 30.13 -9.54
N ASN A 413 -3.35 31.36 -9.70
CA ASN A 413 -3.32 32.09 -10.98
C ASN A 413 -1.89 32.25 -11.54
N SER A 414 -0.87 31.78 -10.83
CA SER A 414 0.55 31.88 -11.23
C SER A 414 1.09 30.51 -11.67
N LYS A 415 2.07 30.54 -12.56
CA LYS A 415 2.84 29.34 -12.92
C LYS A 415 3.53 28.74 -11.69
N CYS A 416 3.72 27.42 -11.70
CA CYS A 416 4.53 26.74 -10.70
C CYS A 416 6.01 27.09 -10.87
N LEU A 417 6.74 27.32 -9.77
CA LEU A 417 8.19 27.52 -9.79
C LEU A 417 8.94 26.21 -9.75
N ILE A 418 8.34 25.21 -9.11
CA ILE A 418 8.90 23.86 -8.95
C ILE A 418 7.98 22.89 -9.69
N SER A 419 8.49 22.11 -10.64
CA SER A 419 7.70 21.12 -11.34
C SER A 419 7.49 19.87 -10.46
N LEU A 420 6.43 19.11 -10.74
CA LEU A 420 6.19 17.83 -10.10
C LEU A 420 7.38 16.86 -10.27
N ASP A 421 8.00 16.84 -11.46
CA ASP A 421 9.16 16.01 -11.72
C ASP A 421 10.34 16.36 -10.80
N LYS A 422 10.55 17.66 -10.53
CA LYS A 422 11.61 18.11 -9.63
C LYS A 422 11.34 17.70 -8.19
N VAL A 423 10.08 17.72 -7.74
CA VAL A 423 9.72 17.27 -6.41
C VAL A 423 9.85 15.74 -6.27
N ILE A 424 9.52 14.97 -7.32
CA ILE A 424 9.73 13.52 -7.36
C ILE A 424 11.23 13.20 -7.23
N GLU A 425 12.08 13.87 -7.99
CA GLU A 425 13.53 13.73 -7.89
C GLU A 425 14.04 14.08 -6.49
N THR A 426 13.59 15.21 -5.94
CA THR A 426 13.96 15.66 -4.58
C THR A 426 13.54 14.66 -3.52
N MET A 427 12.33 14.11 -3.60
CA MET A 427 11.85 13.07 -2.70
C MET A 427 12.78 11.84 -2.73
N TYR A 428 13.18 11.40 -3.92
CA TYR A 428 14.07 10.24 -4.07
C TYR A 428 15.45 10.51 -3.47
N GLN A 429 16.05 11.69 -3.74
CA GLN A 429 17.35 12.06 -3.17
C GLN A 429 17.26 12.19 -1.64
N THR A 430 16.25 12.88 -1.13
CA THR A 430 16.03 12.99 0.33
C THR A 430 15.88 11.61 0.99
N GLY A 431 15.20 10.67 0.31
CA GLY A 431 15.09 9.29 0.76
C GLY A 431 16.45 8.58 0.83
N LYS A 432 17.30 8.75 -0.19
CA LYS A 432 18.66 8.19 -0.20
C LYS A 432 19.54 8.76 0.91
N ASP A 433 19.43 10.07 1.16
CA ASP A 433 20.18 10.77 2.21
C ASP A 433 19.66 10.47 3.62
N MET A 434 18.43 9.99 3.73
CA MET A 434 17.84 9.59 5.02
C MET A 434 18.63 8.43 5.63
N ASN A 435 19.06 8.58 6.89
CA ASN A 435 19.77 7.51 7.59
C ASN A 435 18.91 6.24 7.66
N LYS A 436 19.50 5.08 7.38
CA LYS A 436 18.82 3.76 7.35
C LYS A 436 18.00 3.48 8.60
N LYS A 437 18.43 3.94 9.79
CA LYS A 437 17.68 3.74 11.03
C LYS A 437 16.27 4.38 11.05
N TYR A 438 15.98 5.28 10.11
CA TYR A 438 14.67 5.94 9.96
C TYR A 438 13.84 5.39 8.79
N ARG A 439 14.26 4.26 8.19
CA ARG A 439 13.63 3.65 7.01
C ARG A 439 13.16 2.22 7.29
N GLU A 440 12.08 2.09 8.08
CA GLU A 440 11.38 0.83 8.35
C GLU A 440 12.29 -0.28 8.95
N THR A 441 13.24 0.12 9.83
CA THR A 441 14.17 -0.81 10.48
C THR A 441 13.91 -0.98 11.97
N SER A 442 13.08 -0.18 12.57
CA SER A 442 12.85 -0.09 14.03
C SER A 442 14.13 0.23 14.85
N LEU A 443 15.18 0.76 14.21
CA LEU A 443 16.48 1.06 14.83
C LEU A 443 16.67 2.54 15.22
N GLY A 444 15.65 3.39 15.00
CA GLY A 444 15.77 4.83 15.26
C GLY A 444 14.42 5.54 15.37
N GLY A 445 14.47 6.82 15.72
CA GLY A 445 13.29 7.68 15.79
C GLY A 445 12.25 7.23 16.81
N LEU A 446 10.98 7.30 16.43
CA LEU A 446 9.84 6.90 17.27
C LEU A 446 9.88 5.42 17.64
N ALA A 447 10.48 4.57 16.81
CA ALA A 447 10.59 3.13 17.08
C ALA A 447 11.35 2.79 18.37
N LEU A 448 12.21 3.70 18.86
CA LEU A 448 12.95 3.52 20.10
C LEU A 448 12.16 3.93 21.37
N ILE A 449 10.95 4.45 21.21
CA ILE A 449 10.13 4.86 22.36
C ILE A 449 9.62 3.57 23.03
N HIS A 450 10.09 3.31 24.24
CA HIS A 450 9.54 2.26 25.08
C HIS A 450 8.29 2.84 25.78
N LEU A 451 7.13 2.32 25.45
CA LEU A 451 5.91 2.63 26.20
C LEU A 451 6.04 1.91 27.55
N ALA A 452 6.00 2.67 28.64
CA ALA A 452 5.85 2.08 29.96
C ALA A 452 4.54 1.29 29.99
N PRO A 453 4.50 0.09 30.64
CA PRO A 453 3.25 -0.60 30.82
C PRO A 453 2.26 0.37 31.51
N PRO A 454 0.97 0.34 31.16
CA PRO A 454 -0.03 1.17 31.85
C PRO A 454 0.12 0.90 33.34
N CYS A 455 0.18 1.95 34.15
CA CYS A 455 0.09 1.81 35.60
C CYS A 455 -1.22 1.09 35.91
N GLU A 456 -1.15 -0.09 36.52
CA GLU A 456 -2.30 -0.83 37.04
C GLU A 456 -3.09 0.00 38.03
#